data_53597e0fd03ef0ac55c1579670ce23de
#
_entry.id   53597e0fd03ef0ac55c1579670ce23de
#
_cell.length_a   1.000
_cell.length_b   1.000
_cell.length_c   1.000
_cell.angle_alpha   90.00
_cell.angle_beta   90.00
_cell.angle_gamma   90.00
#
_symmetry.space_group_name_H-M   'P 1'
#
loop_
_entity.id
_entity.type
_entity.pdbx_description
1 polymer ?
#
loop_
_entity_poly.entity_id
_entity_poly.type
_entity_poly.pdbx_seq_one_letter_code
_entity_poly.pdbx_strand_id
1 'polypeptide(L)' 'PESIEATYHVTGVRRKELVAAVGDFIGAKPEYLRAPTYAFAVGSYNIDKEGTLTGPENPALIESLKEQGFIAAE' A
#
# COMPACT_ATOMS: atom_id res chain seq x y z
N PRO A 1 -2.28 -13.46 -12.39
CA PRO A 1 -1.10 -12.61 -12.50
C PRO A 1 -0.26 -12.64 -11.24
N GLU A 2 1.03 -12.39 -11.39
CA GLU A 2 1.96 -12.45 -10.28
C GLU A 2 2.05 -11.13 -9.51
N SER A 3 1.43 -10.10 -10.02
CA SER A 3 1.44 -8.80 -9.36
C SER A 3 0.06 -8.18 -9.41
N ILE A 4 -0.17 -7.22 -8.50
CA ILE A 4 -1.45 -6.53 -8.40
C ILE A 4 -1.25 -5.03 -8.43
N GLU A 5 -2.32 -4.33 -8.76
CA GLU A 5 -2.38 -2.88 -8.63
C GLU A 5 -3.75 -2.57 -8.04
N ALA A 6 -3.75 -2.05 -6.81
CA ALA A 6 -4.98 -1.76 -6.09
C ALA A 6 -4.97 -0.29 -5.68
N THR A 7 -5.96 0.46 -6.11
CA THR A 7 -6.07 1.89 -5.84
C THR A 7 -7.03 2.13 -4.68
N TYR A 8 -6.51 2.72 -3.60
CA TYR A 8 -7.30 2.95 -2.39
C TYR A 8 -7.79 4.39 -2.26
N HIS A 9 -7.34 5.28 -3.14
CA HIS A 9 -7.74 6.70 -3.13
C HIS A 9 -7.58 7.36 -1.75
N VAL A 10 -6.44 7.11 -1.12
CA VAL A 10 -6.15 7.68 0.20
C VAL A 10 -5.00 8.66 0.09
N THR A 11 -5.09 9.76 0.85
CA THR A 11 -4.06 10.78 0.89
C THR A 11 -3.84 11.21 2.33
N GLY A 12 -2.77 11.99 2.56
CA GLY A 12 -2.48 12.52 3.89
C GLY A 12 -2.29 11.43 4.94
N VAL A 13 -2.92 11.61 6.09
CA VAL A 13 -2.80 10.70 7.22
C VAL A 13 -3.30 9.29 6.85
N ARG A 14 -4.38 9.23 6.08
CA ARG A 14 -4.96 7.94 5.71
C ARG A 14 -3.99 7.12 4.87
N ARG A 15 -3.25 7.79 3.98
CA ARG A 15 -2.22 7.10 3.19
C ARG A 15 -1.11 6.55 4.07
N LYS A 16 -0.71 7.33 5.09
CA LYS A 16 0.30 6.86 6.03
C LYS A 16 -0.18 5.65 6.82
N GLU A 17 -1.46 5.61 7.16
CA GLU A 17 -2.04 4.47 7.84
C GLU A 17 -2.02 3.23 6.95
N LEU A 18 -2.31 3.40 5.66
CA LEU A 18 -2.23 2.30 4.71
C LEU A 18 -0.81 1.76 4.61
N VAL A 19 0.17 2.66 4.49
CA VAL A 19 1.58 2.28 4.42
C VAL A 19 1.99 1.50 5.66
N ALA A 20 1.60 1.98 6.85
CA ALA A 20 1.94 1.30 8.09
C ALA A 20 1.29 -0.08 8.17
N ALA A 21 0.03 -0.20 7.73
CA ALA A 21 -0.67 -1.47 7.74
C ALA A 21 0.02 -2.51 6.83
N VAL A 22 0.43 -2.08 5.64
CA VAL A 22 1.16 -2.97 4.73
C VAL A 22 2.48 -3.39 5.35
N GLY A 23 3.23 -2.43 5.91
CA GLY A 23 4.52 -2.72 6.53
C GLY A 23 4.38 -3.70 7.68
N ASP A 24 3.38 -3.51 8.53
CA ASP A 24 3.15 -4.39 9.67
C ASP A 24 2.80 -5.81 9.20
N PHE A 25 1.99 -5.91 8.15
CA PHE A 25 1.58 -7.22 7.66
C PHE A 25 2.75 -8.02 7.10
N ILE A 26 3.59 -7.37 6.28
CA ILE A 26 4.69 -8.09 5.61
C ILE A 26 5.99 -8.06 6.42
N GLY A 27 6.03 -7.34 7.53
CA GLY A 27 7.22 -7.24 8.35
C GLY A 27 8.33 -6.42 7.74
N ALA A 28 7.99 -5.42 6.95
CA ALA A 28 8.94 -4.54 6.30
C ALA A 28 8.75 -3.11 6.77
N LYS A 29 9.85 -2.34 6.81
CA LYS A 29 9.80 -0.96 7.22
C LYS A 29 9.54 -0.07 5.99
N PRO A 30 8.54 0.81 6.03
CA PRO A 30 8.28 1.70 4.90
C PRO A 30 9.42 2.70 4.70
N GLU A 31 9.70 3.00 3.43
CA GLU A 31 10.69 4.00 3.06
C GLU A 31 10.04 5.04 2.16
N TYR A 32 10.10 6.31 2.57
CA TYR A 32 9.53 7.39 1.78
C TYR A 32 10.52 7.78 0.67
N LEU A 33 10.07 7.74 -0.56
CA LEU A 33 10.93 7.96 -1.73
C LEU A 33 11.04 9.42 -2.15
N ARG A 34 10.22 10.30 -1.56
CA ARG A 34 10.27 11.75 -1.81
C ARG A 34 9.96 12.12 -3.26
N ALA A 35 10.24 13.38 -3.60
CA ALA A 35 10.02 13.86 -4.96
C ALA A 35 10.92 13.13 -5.95
N PRO A 36 10.49 12.93 -7.20
CA PRO A 36 9.24 13.41 -7.77
C PRO A 36 8.04 12.48 -7.57
N THR A 37 8.25 11.27 -7.07
CA THR A 37 7.20 10.26 -6.99
C THR A 37 6.29 10.43 -5.77
N TYR A 38 6.84 10.90 -4.66
CA TYR A 38 6.15 11.00 -3.37
C TYR A 38 5.55 9.65 -2.94
N ALA A 39 6.20 8.56 -3.31
CA ALA A 39 5.73 7.20 -3.03
C ALA A 39 6.41 6.64 -1.79
N PHE A 40 5.83 5.57 -1.23
CA PHE A 40 6.45 4.77 -0.19
C PHE A 40 6.80 3.40 -0.73
N ALA A 41 8.01 2.95 -0.45
CA ALA A 41 8.43 1.59 -0.76
C ALA A 41 8.32 0.76 0.51
N VAL A 42 7.62 -0.36 0.45
CA VAL A 42 7.42 -1.25 1.61
C VAL A 42 7.75 -2.66 1.17
N GLY A 43 8.98 -3.09 1.38
CA GLY A 43 9.45 -4.38 0.89
C GLY A 43 9.33 -4.44 -0.63
N SER A 44 8.57 -5.40 -1.13
CA SER A 44 8.34 -5.55 -2.57
C SER A 44 7.15 -4.74 -3.07
N TYR A 45 6.53 -3.97 -2.18
CA TYR A 45 5.35 -3.18 -2.52
C TYR A 45 5.68 -1.72 -2.67
N ASN A 46 4.85 -1.01 -3.42
CA ASN A 46 4.98 0.43 -3.61
C ASN A 46 3.61 1.06 -3.48
N ILE A 47 3.54 2.16 -2.72
CA ILE A 47 2.30 2.90 -2.54
C ILE A 47 2.54 4.32 -3.01
N ASP A 48 1.88 4.70 -4.09
CA ASP A 48 2.12 6.01 -4.68
C ASP A 48 1.35 7.13 -3.96
N LYS A 49 1.47 8.35 -4.48
CA LYS A 49 0.88 9.53 -3.84
C LYS A 49 -0.64 9.51 -3.80
N GLU A 50 -1.25 8.67 -4.62
CA GLU A 50 -2.70 8.54 -4.68
C GLU A 50 -3.21 7.34 -3.87
N GLY A 51 -2.31 6.59 -3.27
CA GLY A 51 -2.67 5.41 -2.50
C GLY A 51 -2.83 4.16 -3.36
N THR A 52 -2.17 4.10 -4.51
CA THR A 52 -2.19 2.90 -5.33
C THR A 52 -1.10 1.95 -4.86
N LEU A 53 -1.51 0.77 -4.44
CA LEU A 53 -0.60 -0.28 -3.98
C LEU A 53 -0.25 -1.19 -5.15
N THR A 54 1.03 -1.33 -5.42
CA THR A 54 1.52 -2.25 -6.46
C THR A 54 2.54 -3.20 -5.86
N GLY A 55 2.57 -4.42 -6.37
CA GLY A 55 3.53 -5.41 -5.91
C GLY A 55 3.05 -6.83 -6.13
N PRO A 56 3.70 -7.81 -5.50
CA PRO A 56 3.32 -9.21 -5.67
C PRO A 56 1.90 -9.47 -5.18
N GLU A 57 1.22 -10.38 -5.84
CA GLU A 57 -0.12 -10.78 -5.44
C GLU A 57 -0.08 -11.41 -4.05
N ASN A 58 -0.96 -10.95 -3.16
CA ASN A 58 -1.03 -11.45 -1.80
C ASN A 58 -2.45 -11.29 -1.28
N PRO A 59 -3.32 -12.29 -1.51
CA PRO A 59 -4.71 -12.20 -1.07
C PRO A 59 -4.87 -11.96 0.43
N ALA A 60 -3.99 -12.54 1.24
CA ALA A 60 -4.06 -12.36 2.69
C ALA A 60 -3.81 -10.90 3.08
N LEU A 61 -2.89 -10.22 2.40
CA LEU A 61 -2.63 -8.81 2.65
C LEU A 61 -3.86 -7.97 2.29
N ILE A 62 -4.45 -8.23 1.12
CA ILE A 62 -5.63 -7.49 0.69
C ILE A 62 -6.78 -7.68 1.68
N GLU A 63 -6.97 -8.90 2.15
CA GLU A 63 -8.02 -9.21 3.13
C GLU A 63 -7.77 -8.49 4.45
N SER A 64 -6.51 -8.45 4.91
CA SER A 64 -6.14 -7.74 6.12
C SER A 64 -6.43 -6.25 6.00
N LEU A 65 -6.08 -5.64 4.87
CA LEU A 65 -6.36 -4.24 4.63
C LEU A 65 -7.85 -3.96 4.61
N LYS A 66 -8.63 -4.86 4.01
CA LYS A 66 -10.08 -4.73 3.95
C LYS A 66 -10.68 -4.73 5.35
N GLU A 67 -10.18 -5.60 6.23
CA GLU A 67 -10.66 -5.65 7.61
C GLU A 67 -10.35 -4.36 8.37
N GLN A 68 -9.34 -3.65 7.96
CA GLN A 68 -8.95 -2.38 8.57
C GLN A 68 -9.64 -1.17 7.91
N GLY A 69 -10.52 -1.42 6.95
CA GLY A 69 -11.28 -0.37 6.30
C GLY A 69 -10.67 0.14 4.99
N PHE A 70 -9.62 -0.49 4.50
CA PHE A 70 -9.03 -0.12 3.22
C PHE A 70 -9.61 -1.00 2.13
N ILE A 71 -10.43 -0.41 1.28
CA ILE A 71 -11.11 -1.11 0.21
C ILE A 71 -10.67 -0.51 -1.12
N ALA A 72 -10.12 -1.36 -1.97
CA ALA A 72 -9.62 -0.92 -3.26
C ALA A 72 -10.77 -0.53 -4.18
N ALA A 73 -10.54 0.51 -4.98
CA ALA A 73 -11.49 0.89 -6.02
C ALA A 73 -11.44 -0.14 -7.15
N GLU A 74 -12.58 -0.38 -7.75
CA GLU A 74 -12.67 -1.30 -8.88
C GLU A 74 -12.53 -0.57 -10.20
#